data_ab0fb35a9301a3f18b2a59872600b9e7
#
_entry.id   ab0fb35a9301a3f18b2a59872600b9e7
#
_cell.length_a   1.000
_cell.length_b   1.000
_cell.length_c   1.000
_cell.angle_alpha   90.00
_cell.angle_beta   90.00
_cell.angle_gamma   90.00
#
_symmetry.space_group_name_H-M   'P 1'
#
loop_
_entity.id
_entity.type
_entity.pdbx_description
1 polymer ?
#
loop_
_entity_poly.entity_id
_entity_poly.type
_entity_poly.pdbx_seq_one_letter_code
_entity_poly.pdbx_strand_id
1 'polypeptide(L)'
;MLTLKDIQGNPGFRLLISKANEYLSLLGYTEHGLRHVSYVSSMTAYILRSLGHDERTIELGAISGYLHDIGNMHNRKYHGPTGANIVFTELRMLGMPLDEICTITTAIANHEEEIGIPVSPVSAALIIADKSDAHRTRVRMRREHDIHDRVNLAITDSSLTVDSKRNTVTLDISFDTTECQIMDYFEIYLTRMEMCKQAASLLGCRFRLLINGLELLGQVRDEEPARVGLKDVSSQAGA
;
A
#
# COMPACT_ATOMS: atom_id res chain seq x y z
N MET A 1 -6.23 26.17 6.60
CA MET A 1 -6.23 24.70 6.32
C MET A 1 -4.90 24.11 6.77
N LEU A 2 -4.93 23.00 7.52
CA LEU A 2 -3.71 22.27 7.87
C LEU A 2 -3.09 21.64 6.61
N THR A 3 -1.76 21.72 6.50
CA THR A 3 -0.97 21.21 5.39
C THR A 3 -0.08 20.05 5.84
N LEU A 4 0.48 19.29 4.90
CA LEU A 4 1.51 18.28 5.21
C LEU A 4 2.68 18.89 5.99
N LYS A 5 3.09 20.10 5.63
CA LYS A 5 4.18 20.82 6.32
C LYS A 5 3.86 21.08 7.80
N ASP A 6 2.61 21.43 8.12
CA ASP A 6 2.17 21.64 9.50
C ASP A 6 2.21 20.32 10.28
N ILE A 7 1.76 19.22 9.66
CA ILE A 7 1.79 17.88 10.24
C ILE A 7 3.23 17.43 10.49
N GLN A 8 4.12 17.58 9.51
CA GLN A 8 5.54 17.23 9.63
C GLN A 8 6.29 18.09 10.66
N GLY A 9 5.87 19.35 10.82
CA GLY A 9 6.39 20.27 11.83
C GLY A 9 5.92 19.98 13.26
N ASN A 10 4.84 19.22 13.43
CA ASN A 10 4.25 18.91 14.73
C ASN A 10 5.10 17.87 15.49
N PRO A 11 5.65 18.22 16.67
CA PRO A 11 6.50 17.30 17.44
C PRO A 11 5.73 16.09 17.97
N GLY A 12 4.41 16.18 18.18
CA GLY A 12 3.56 15.08 18.62
C GLY A 12 3.52 13.96 17.58
N PHE A 13 3.22 14.27 16.31
CA PHE A 13 3.21 13.26 15.26
C PHE A 13 4.58 12.61 15.04
N ARG A 14 5.65 13.40 15.11
CA ARG A 14 7.02 12.87 14.99
C ARG A 14 7.34 11.89 16.13
N LEU A 15 6.90 12.20 17.35
CA LEU A 15 7.06 11.32 18.49
C LEU A 15 6.28 10.01 18.30
N LEU A 16 5.01 10.08 17.87
CA LEU A 16 4.16 8.91 17.64
C LEU A 16 4.77 7.98 16.57
N ILE A 17 5.25 8.53 15.44
CA ILE A 17 5.94 7.79 14.38
C ILE A 17 7.22 7.13 14.93
N SER A 18 8.00 7.87 15.72
CA SER A 18 9.22 7.33 16.34
C SER A 18 8.92 6.15 17.27
N LYS A 19 7.86 6.27 18.10
CA LYS A 19 7.45 5.20 19.02
C LYS A 19 6.90 3.97 18.30
N ALA A 20 6.12 4.15 17.23
CA ALA A 20 5.68 3.06 16.37
C ALA A 20 6.89 2.30 15.78
N ASN A 21 7.87 3.04 15.25
CA ASN A 21 9.07 2.47 14.68
C ASN A 21 9.97 1.76 15.74
N GLU A 22 10.06 2.29 16.95
CA GLU A 22 10.77 1.67 18.07
C GLU A 22 10.13 0.34 18.45
N TYR A 23 8.81 0.32 18.61
CA TYR A 23 8.06 -0.89 18.94
C TYR A 23 8.23 -1.99 17.87
N LEU A 24 8.07 -1.64 16.59
CA LEU A 24 8.28 -2.59 15.49
C LEU A 24 9.72 -3.10 15.42
N SER A 25 10.70 -2.27 15.80
CA SER A 25 12.09 -2.68 15.91
C SER A 25 12.31 -3.75 16.98
N LEU A 26 11.67 -3.61 18.14
CA LEU A 26 11.74 -4.60 19.21
C LEU A 26 11.11 -5.95 18.81
N LEU A 27 10.11 -5.92 17.95
CA LEU A 27 9.46 -7.11 17.39
C LEU A 27 10.21 -7.72 16.19
N GLY A 28 11.30 -7.07 15.73
CA GLY A 28 12.10 -7.55 14.60
C GLY A 28 11.52 -7.22 13.21
N TYR A 29 10.55 -6.32 13.11
CA TYR A 29 10.04 -5.85 11.82
C TYR A 29 11.03 -4.90 11.12
N THR A 30 10.86 -4.76 9.81
CA THR A 30 11.59 -3.80 8.98
C THR A 30 11.37 -2.35 9.43
N GLU A 31 12.14 -1.41 8.85
CA GLU A 31 12.04 0.01 9.19
C GLU A 31 10.68 0.59 8.78
N HIS A 32 9.97 1.24 9.73
CA HIS A 32 8.69 1.94 9.57
C HIS A 32 8.74 3.35 10.22
N GLY A 33 9.91 3.98 10.16
CA GLY A 33 10.14 5.31 10.72
C GLY A 33 9.94 6.43 9.70
N LEU A 34 10.56 7.59 9.97
CA LEU A 34 10.40 8.80 9.18
C LEU A 34 10.75 8.62 7.70
N ARG A 35 11.71 7.76 7.34
CA ARG A 35 12.04 7.48 5.95
C ARG A 35 10.86 6.82 5.23
N HIS A 36 10.33 5.73 5.82
CA HIS A 36 9.18 5.01 5.26
C HIS A 36 7.96 5.91 5.08
N VAL A 37 7.51 6.57 6.16
CA VAL A 37 6.31 7.41 6.08
C VAL A 37 6.48 8.61 5.15
N SER A 38 7.71 9.14 4.99
CA SER A 38 7.99 10.21 4.02
C SER A 38 7.94 9.70 2.58
N TYR A 39 8.45 8.49 2.33
CA TYR A 39 8.33 7.82 1.03
C TYR A 39 6.85 7.59 0.70
N VAL A 40 6.09 6.95 1.59
CA VAL A 40 4.66 6.65 1.39
C VAL A 40 3.85 7.92 1.16
N SER A 41 4.11 8.98 1.94
CA SER A 41 3.52 10.31 1.76
C SER A 41 3.74 10.86 0.35
N SER A 42 5.00 10.83 -0.10
CA SER A 42 5.38 11.35 -1.42
C SER A 42 4.79 10.53 -2.56
N MET A 43 4.79 9.20 -2.44
CA MET A 43 4.26 8.30 -3.47
C MET A 43 2.74 8.33 -3.54
N THR A 44 2.03 8.47 -2.41
CA THR A 44 0.58 8.68 -2.40
C THR A 44 0.20 9.96 -3.16
N ALA A 45 0.90 11.06 -2.87
CA ALA A 45 0.71 12.32 -3.61
C ALA A 45 1.06 12.19 -5.09
N TYR A 46 2.13 11.47 -5.43
CA TYR A 46 2.55 11.23 -6.81
C TYR A 46 1.49 10.47 -7.61
N ILE A 47 0.93 9.39 -7.06
CA ILE A 47 -0.13 8.60 -7.70
C ILE A 47 -1.35 9.49 -7.98
N LEU A 48 -1.86 10.20 -6.97
CA LEU A 48 -3.03 11.05 -7.10
C LEU A 48 -2.81 12.18 -8.12
N ARG A 49 -1.64 12.84 -8.07
CA ARG A 49 -1.28 13.89 -9.03
C ARG A 49 -1.19 13.38 -10.45
N SER A 50 -0.57 12.23 -10.66
CA SER A 50 -0.42 11.61 -11.98
C SER A 50 -1.78 11.24 -12.61
N LEU A 51 -2.78 10.97 -11.78
CA LEU A 51 -4.15 10.65 -12.19
C LEU A 51 -5.07 11.88 -12.24
N GLY A 52 -4.54 13.09 -12.02
CA GLY A 52 -5.26 14.36 -12.23
C GLY A 52 -6.23 14.73 -11.11
N HIS A 53 -6.02 14.24 -9.89
CA HIS A 53 -6.79 14.70 -8.72
C HIS A 53 -6.45 16.16 -8.36
N ASP A 54 -7.38 16.83 -7.70
CA ASP A 54 -7.18 18.20 -7.22
C ASP A 54 -6.12 18.30 -6.11
N GLU A 55 -5.51 19.49 -5.97
CA GLU A 55 -4.40 19.70 -5.04
C GLU A 55 -4.76 19.40 -3.57
N ARG A 56 -6.04 19.59 -3.17
CA ARG A 56 -6.42 19.26 -1.79
C ARG A 56 -6.51 17.78 -1.57
N THR A 57 -7.07 17.03 -2.48
CA THR A 57 -7.08 15.55 -2.44
C THR A 57 -5.66 14.99 -2.42
N ILE A 58 -4.74 15.56 -3.20
CA ILE A 58 -3.32 15.19 -3.20
C ILE A 58 -2.68 15.46 -1.83
N GLU A 59 -2.96 16.61 -1.22
CA GLU A 59 -2.45 16.97 0.11
C GLU A 59 -2.98 16.02 1.20
N LEU A 60 -4.29 15.72 1.18
CA LEU A 60 -4.88 14.77 2.13
C LEU A 60 -4.29 13.36 1.97
N GLY A 61 -4.01 12.96 0.73
CA GLY A 61 -3.29 11.72 0.45
C GLY A 61 -1.88 11.71 1.03
N ALA A 62 -1.14 12.79 0.86
CA ALA A 62 0.20 12.94 1.44
C ALA A 62 0.17 12.88 2.98
N ILE A 63 -0.80 13.54 3.62
CA ILE A 63 -1.00 13.48 5.07
C ILE A 63 -1.34 12.06 5.51
N SER A 64 -2.23 11.36 4.79
CA SER A 64 -2.58 9.97 5.06
C SER A 64 -1.34 9.06 5.03
N GLY A 65 -0.51 9.21 4.00
CA GLY A 65 0.74 8.46 3.85
C GLY A 65 1.76 8.75 4.96
N TYR A 66 1.82 9.99 5.45
CA TYR A 66 2.74 10.34 6.54
C TYR A 66 2.31 9.78 7.90
N LEU A 67 1.00 9.59 8.12
CA LEU A 67 0.42 9.19 9.41
C LEU A 67 -0.05 7.73 9.47
N HIS A 68 -0.01 6.96 8.36
CA HIS A 68 -0.70 5.68 8.24
C HIS A 68 -0.28 4.64 9.29
N ASP A 69 0.99 4.64 9.68
CA ASP A 69 1.61 3.62 10.52
C ASP A 69 1.65 3.94 12.02
N ILE A 70 1.12 5.09 12.44
CA ILE A 70 1.13 5.54 13.85
C ILE A 70 0.51 4.49 14.79
N GLY A 71 -0.50 3.75 14.35
CA GLY A 71 -1.16 2.72 15.16
C GLY A 71 -0.25 1.58 15.61
N ASN A 72 0.87 1.35 14.92
CA ASN A 72 1.88 0.37 15.32
C ASN A 72 2.52 0.65 16.69
N MET A 73 2.37 1.86 17.23
CA MET A 73 2.85 2.14 18.59
C MET A 73 2.06 1.38 19.66
N HIS A 74 0.84 0.94 19.35
CA HIS A 74 0.02 0.14 20.27
C HIS A 74 0.12 -1.35 19.98
N ASN A 75 -0.06 -1.74 18.71
CA ASN A 75 0.02 -3.13 18.28
C ASN A 75 0.21 -3.21 16.76
N ARG A 76 0.90 -4.26 16.28
CA ARG A 76 1.01 -4.53 14.85
C ARG A 76 -0.34 -4.93 14.25
N LYS A 77 -1.09 -5.80 14.94
CA LYS A 77 -2.43 -6.22 14.49
C LYS A 77 -3.43 -5.10 14.72
N TYR A 78 -4.24 -4.80 13.70
CA TYR A 78 -5.22 -3.71 13.70
C TYR A 78 -4.57 -2.32 13.84
N HIS A 79 -3.32 -2.16 13.38
CA HIS A 79 -2.66 -0.86 13.44
C HIS A 79 -3.34 0.19 12.55
N GLY A 80 -3.97 -0.22 11.44
CA GLY A 80 -4.74 0.67 10.58
C GLY A 80 -5.91 1.33 11.31
N PRO A 81 -6.91 0.59 11.81
CA PRO A 81 -8.00 1.16 12.61
C PRO A 81 -7.54 1.88 13.86
N THR A 82 -6.52 1.36 14.56
CA THR A 82 -5.95 2.02 15.75
C THR A 82 -5.33 3.37 15.40
N GLY A 83 -4.53 3.41 14.34
CA GLY A 83 -3.91 4.64 13.83
C GLY A 83 -4.96 5.66 13.39
N ALA A 84 -6.01 5.22 12.70
CA ALA A 84 -7.11 6.08 12.29
C ALA A 84 -7.77 6.78 13.48
N ASN A 85 -8.02 6.08 14.58
CA ASN A 85 -8.60 6.66 15.78
C ASN A 85 -7.67 7.69 16.46
N ILE A 86 -6.38 7.40 16.52
CA ILE A 86 -5.38 8.34 17.05
C ILE A 86 -5.33 9.59 16.17
N VAL A 87 -5.21 9.42 14.86
CA VAL A 87 -5.11 10.52 13.89
C VAL A 87 -6.40 11.35 13.89
N PHE A 88 -7.57 10.72 13.99
CA PHE A 88 -8.85 11.43 14.12
C PHE A 88 -8.83 12.41 15.30
N THR A 89 -8.42 11.94 16.47
CA THR A 89 -8.37 12.74 17.70
C THR A 89 -7.38 13.90 17.55
N GLU A 90 -6.17 13.64 17.09
CA GLU A 90 -5.12 14.65 16.94
C GLU A 90 -5.50 15.73 15.90
N LEU A 91 -5.98 15.33 14.73
CA LEU A 91 -6.39 16.27 13.68
C LEU A 91 -7.62 17.10 14.11
N ARG A 92 -8.53 16.51 14.88
CA ARG A 92 -9.68 17.20 15.44
C ARG A 92 -9.25 18.30 16.44
N MET A 93 -8.28 18.00 17.29
CA MET A 93 -7.73 18.99 18.23
C MET A 93 -7.00 20.12 17.51
N LEU A 94 -6.40 19.85 16.37
CA LEU A 94 -5.74 20.86 15.51
C LEU A 94 -6.72 21.67 14.65
N GLY A 95 -8.04 21.38 14.74
CA GLY A 95 -9.08 22.14 14.04
C GLY A 95 -9.21 21.82 12.55
N MET A 96 -8.78 20.64 12.09
CA MET A 96 -9.02 20.22 10.70
C MET A 96 -10.53 20.01 10.47
N PRO A 97 -11.06 20.37 9.28
CA PRO A 97 -12.44 20.07 8.89
C PRO A 97 -12.75 18.57 8.97
N LEU A 98 -13.97 18.23 9.44
CA LEU A 98 -14.35 16.86 9.73
C LEU A 98 -14.35 15.95 8.47
N ASP A 99 -14.76 16.46 7.32
CA ASP A 99 -14.77 15.77 6.05
C ASP A 99 -13.35 15.38 5.58
N GLU A 100 -12.37 16.27 5.80
CA GLU A 100 -10.96 16.01 5.54
C GLU A 100 -10.39 14.97 6.51
N ILE A 101 -10.74 15.05 7.79
CA ILE A 101 -10.37 14.03 8.79
C ILE A 101 -10.93 12.68 8.39
N CYS A 102 -12.19 12.61 7.98
CA CYS A 102 -12.82 11.37 7.52
C CYS A 102 -12.07 10.79 6.31
N THR A 103 -11.68 11.62 5.35
CA THR A 103 -10.91 11.17 4.17
C THR A 103 -9.58 10.54 4.58
N ILE A 104 -8.81 11.21 5.45
CA ILE A 104 -7.51 10.73 5.94
C ILE A 104 -7.68 9.45 6.74
N THR A 105 -8.57 9.45 7.72
CA THR A 105 -8.70 8.33 8.65
C THR A 105 -9.32 7.10 8.01
N THR A 106 -10.21 7.26 7.04
CA THR A 106 -10.73 6.14 6.25
C THR A 106 -9.61 5.50 5.43
N ALA A 107 -8.73 6.29 4.82
CA ALA A 107 -7.58 5.75 4.10
C ALA A 107 -6.63 4.99 5.03
N ILE A 108 -6.31 5.56 6.20
CA ILE A 108 -5.47 4.91 7.21
C ILE A 108 -6.09 3.60 7.72
N ALA A 109 -7.39 3.59 8.04
CA ALA A 109 -8.07 2.40 8.55
C ALA A 109 -8.04 1.21 7.57
N ASN A 110 -7.97 1.48 6.28
CA ASN A 110 -8.11 0.48 5.21
C ASN A 110 -6.79 0.13 4.50
N HIS A 111 -5.62 0.51 5.03
CA HIS A 111 -4.35 0.18 4.36
C HIS A 111 -3.74 -1.16 4.82
N GLU A 112 -4.16 -1.69 5.98
CA GLU A 112 -3.64 -2.94 6.56
C GLU A 112 -4.07 -4.17 5.75
N GLU A 113 -3.13 -5.09 5.48
CA GLU A 113 -3.31 -6.20 4.53
C GLU A 113 -4.43 -7.19 4.92
N GLU A 114 -4.58 -7.47 6.21
CA GLU A 114 -5.50 -8.51 6.69
C GLU A 114 -6.97 -8.10 6.63
N ILE A 115 -7.25 -6.79 6.69
CA ILE A 115 -8.61 -6.27 6.86
C ILE A 115 -8.95 -5.10 5.94
N GLY A 116 -7.94 -4.51 5.30
CA GLY A 116 -8.09 -3.30 4.50
C GLY A 116 -8.64 -3.59 3.11
N ILE A 117 -9.47 -2.67 2.63
CA ILE A 117 -9.96 -2.63 1.26
C ILE A 117 -9.90 -1.20 0.72
N PRO A 118 -9.58 -0.98 -0.54
CA PRO A 118 -9.61 0.37 -1.12
C PRO A 118 -11.06 0.87 -1.20
N VAL A 119 -11.34 2.02 -0.57
CA VAL A 119 -12.71 2.59 -0.49
C VAL A 119 -12.80 4.01 -1.06
N SER A 120 -11.66 4.62 -1.40
CA SER A 120 -11.58 5.95 -2.01
C SER A 120 -10.28 6.08 -2.81
N PRO A 121 -10.15 7.09 -3.70
CA PRO A 121 -8.89 7.35 -4.39
C PRO A 121 -7.70 7.55 -3.45
N VAL A 122 -7.89 8.25 -2.32
CA VAL A 122 -6.85 8.45 -1.31
C VAL A 122 -6.46 7.12 -0.66
N SER A 123 -7.43 6.30 -0.27
CA SER A 123 -7.19 4.95 0.29
C SER A 123 -6.44 4.07 -0.70
N ALA A 124 -6.84 4.05 -1.96
CA ALA A 124 -6.21 3.24 -2.99
C ALA A 124 -4.77 3.66 -3.28
N ALA A 125 -4.52 4.98 -3.39
CA ALA A 125 -3.18 5.51 -3.60
C ALA A 125 -2.25 5.21 -2.40
N LEU A 126 -2.76 5.32 -1.16
CA LEU A 126 -2.03 4.98 0.06
C LEU A 126 -1.64 3.49 0.08
N ILE A 127 -2.57 2.59 -0.23
CA ILE A 127 -2.30 1.14 -0.28
C ILE A 127 -1.15 0.84 -1.25
N ILE A 128 -1.22 1.36 -2.48
CA ILE A 128 -0.18 1.11 -3.48
C ILE A 128 1.16 1.70 -3.03
N ALA A 129 1.15 2.93 -2.51
CA ALA A 129 2.36 3.61 -2.06
C ALA A 129 3.06 2.85 -0.91
N ASP A 130 2.31 2.40 0.09
CA ASP A 130 2.85 1.66 1.23
C ASP A 130 3.45 0.31 0.77
N LYS A 131 2.72 -0.43 -0.07
CA LYS A 131 3.16 -1.76 -0.55
C LYS A 131 4.30 -1.68 -1.57
N SER A 132 4.58 -0.51 -2.15
CA SER A 132 5.70 -0.28 -3.06
C SER A 132 7.04 -0.01 -2.35
N ASP A 133 7.05 0.32 -1.04
CA ASP A 133 8.28 0.56 -0.30
C ASP A 133 8.93 -0.77 0.14
N ALA A 134 9.51 -1.46 -0.81
CA ALA A 134 10.25 -2.70 -0.59
C ALA A 134 11.71 -2.49 -1.03
N HIS A 135 12.64 -2.54 -0.08
CA HIS A 135 14.07 -2.36 -0.36
C HIS A 135 14.93 -2.92 0.77
N ARG A 136 16.11 -3.49 0.42
CA ARG A 136 17.05 -4.09 1.38
C ARG A 136 17.46 -3.18 2.53
N THR A 137 17.47 -1.88 2.34
CA THR A 137 17.81 -0.91 3.40
C THR A 137 16.80 -0.84 4.55
N ARG A 138 15.62 -1.44 4.38
CA ARG A 138 14.63 -1.55 5.45
C ARG A 138 14.93 -2.67 6.45
N VAL A 139 15.75 -3.64 6.06
CA VAL A 139 16.14 -4.76 6.92
C VAL A 139 17.10 -4.25 8.01
N ARG A 140 16.71 -4.43 9.29
CA ARG A 140 17.49 -3.94 10.43
C ARG A 140 18.57 -4.93 10.87
N MET A 141 18.22 -6.21 10.83
CA MET A 141 19.11 -7.31 11.24
C MET A 141 18.86 -8.50 10.30
N ARG A 142 19.94 -9.06 9.78
CA ARG A 142 19.83 -10.26 8.95
C ARG A 142 19.55 -11.48 9.85
N ARG A 143 18.38 -12.10 9.70
CA ARG A 143 18.03 -13.38 10.30
C ARG A 143 18.00 -14.42 9.18
N GLU A 144 19.02 -15.28 9.12
CA GLU A 144 19.24 -16.20 8.00
C GLU A 144 18.06 -17.15 7.75
N HIS A 145 17.29 -17.49 8.78
CA HIS A 145 16.14 -18.41 8.68
C HIS A 145 14.79 -17.71 8.47
N ASP A 146 14.75 -16.37 8.47
CA ASP A 146 13.52 -15.62 8.28
C ASP A 146 13.31 -15.32 6.79
N ILE A 147 12.24 -15.85 6.20
CA ILE A 147 11.92 -15.64 4.78
C ILE A 147 11.68 -14.15 4.47
N HIS A 148 11.08 -13.40 5.40
CA HIS A 148 10.84 -11.96 5.20
C HIS A 148 12.15 -11.20 5.09
N ASP A 149 13.14 -11.51 5.93
CA ASP A 149 14.46 -10.86 5.86
C ASP A 149 15.18 -11.22 4.56
N ARG A 150 15.19 -12.50 4.15
CA ARG A 150 15.83 -12.93 2.89
C ARG A 150 15.21 -12.24 1.68
N VAL A 151 13.88 -12.24 1.57
CA VAL A 151 13.17 -11.59 0.45
C VAL A 151 13.43 -10.09 0.43
N ASN A 152 13.35 -9.39 1.58
CA ASN A 152 13.64 -7.97 1.64
C ASN A 152 15.10 -7.67 1.28
N LEU A 153 16.06 -8.51 1.68
CA LEU A 153 17.48 -8.37 1.30
C LEU A 153 17.71 -8.57 -0.20
N ALA A 154 16.94 -9.45 -0.83
CA ALA A 154 17.01 -9.68 -2.27
C ALA A 154 16.50 -8.49 -3.10
N ILE A 155 15.65 -7.61 -2.54
CA ILE A 155 15.15 -6.44 -3.26
C ILE A 155 16.23 -5.35 -3.26
N THR A 156 16.86 -5.14 -4.41
CA THR A 156 17.96 -4.17 -4.59
C THR A 156 17.46 -2.80 -5.03
N ASP A 157 16.32 -2.77 -5.72
CA ASP A 157 15.64 -1.54 -6.13
C ASP A 157 14.14 -1.80 -6.25
N SER A 158 13.33 -0.76 -6.01
CA SER A 158 11.89 -0.79 -6.16
C SER A 158 11.42 0.57 -6.66
N SER A 159 10.80 0.59 -7.83
CA SER A 159 10.28 1.81 -8.44
C SER A 159 8.81 1.70 -8.78
N LEU A 160 8.06 2.77 -8.52
CA LEU A 160 6.64 2.88 -8.83
C LEU A 160 6.42 3.96 -9.89
N THR A 161 5.74 3.61 -10.96
CA THR A 161 5.40 4.56 -12.04
C THR A 161 3.92 4.52 -12.38
N VAL A 162 3.37 5.67 -12.76
CA VAL A 162 1.97 5.84 -13.20
C VAL A 162 1.97 6.35 -14.63
N ASP A 163 1.35 5.61 -15.53
CA ASP A 163 1.07 6.04 -16.91
C ASP A 163 -0.43 6.32 -17.04
N SER A 164 -0.80 7.59 -16.93
CA SER A 164 -2.19 8.03 -17.03
C SER A 164 -2.80 7.87 -18.43
N LYS A 165 -1.96 7.81 -19.49
CA LYS A 165 -2.45 7.59 -20.86
C LYS A 165 -2.86 6.13 -21.09
N ARG A 166 -2.16 5.20 -20.43
CA ARG A 166 -2.44 3.76 -20.51
C ARG A 166 -3.27 3.25 -19.35
N ASN A 167 -3.59 4.12 -18.39
CA ASN A 167 -4.25 3.76 -17.15
C ASN A 167 -3.53 2.59 -16.45
N THR A 168 -2.22 2.73 -16.24
CA THR A 168 -1.41 1.70 -15.58
C THR A 168 -0.62 2.24 -14.42
N VAL A 169 -0.54 1.46 -13.34
CA VAL A 169 0.38 1.64 -12.22
C VAL A 169 1.33 0.46 -12.23
N THR A 170 2.61 0.72 -12.41
CA THR A 170 3.64 -0.31 -12.51
C THR A 170 4.58 -0.26 -11.31
N LEU A 171 4.69 -1.38 -10.60
CA LEU A 171 5.73 -1.64 -9.63
C LEU A 171 6.81 -2.48 -10.30
N ASP A 172 8.03 -1.94 -10.40
CA ASP A 172 9.19 -2.60 -11.00
C ASP A 172 10.23 -2.85 -9.92
N ILE A 173 10.60 -4.11 -9.75
CA ILE A 173 11.49 -4.59 -8.69
C ILE A 173 12.74 -5.22 -9.31
N SER A 174 13.90 -4.73 -8.89
CA SER A 174 15.17 -5.42 -9.12
C SER A 174 15.43 -6.40 -7.98
N PHE A 175 15.53 -7.68 -8.31
CA PHE A 175 15.60 -8.77 -7.35
C PHE A 175 16.86 -9.61 -7.54
N ASP A 176 17.63 -9.77 -6.48
CA ASP A 176 18.85 -10.57 -6.44
C ASP A 176 18.50 -12.05 -6.20
N THR A 177 18.49 -12.84 -7.27
CA THR A 177 18.17 -14.27 -7.22
C THR A 177 19.24 -15.14 -6.57
N THR A 178 20.38 -14.56 -6.19
CA THR A 178 21.40 -15.27 -5.40
C THR A 178 21.09 -15.29 -3.89
N GLU A 179 20.29 -14.33 -3.40
CA GLU A 179 19.85 -14.28 -2.01
C GLU A 179 18.66 -15.21 -1.74
N CYS A 180 17.65 -15.25 -2.64
CA CYS A 180 16.50 -16.16 -2.56
C CYS A 180 15.78 -16.29 -3.93
N GLN A 181 14.81 -17.18 -4.01
CA GLN A 181 14.06 -17.41 -5.24
C GLN A 181 12.90 -16.39 -5.39
N ILE A 182 12.51 -16.08 -6.63
CA ILE A 182 11.35 -15.20 -6.89
C ILE A 182 10.06 -15.79 -6.28
N MET A 183 9.95 -17.11 -6.17
CA MET A 183 8.80 -17.74 -5.52
C MET A 183 8.68 -17.40 -4.04
N ASP A 184 9.80 -17.19 -3.34
CA ASP A 184 9.80 -16.74 -1.94
C ASP A 184 9.17 -15.34 -1.80
N TYR A 185 9.36 -14.47 -2.82
CA TYR A 185 8.68 -13.17 -2.88
C TYR A 185 7.16 -13.33 -2.91
N PHE A 186 6.63 -14.24 -3.73
CA PHE A 186 5.19 -14.47 -3.81
C PHE A 186 4.63 -15.13 -2.56
N GLU A 187 5.38 -15.99 -1.89
CA GLU A 187 4.96 -16.61 -0.63
C GLU A 187 4.59 -15.57 0.43
N ILE A 188 5.35 -14.47 0.51
CA ILE A 188 5.12 -13.45 1.54
C ILE A 188 4.36 -12.22 1.04
N TYR A 189 4.36 -11.94 -0.27
CA TYR A 189 3.84 -10.68 -0.82
C TYR A 189 2.66 -10.83 -1.79
N LEU A 190 2.17 -12.04 -2.04
CA LEU A 190 1.04 -12.25 -2.95
C LEU A 190 -0.20 -11.44 -2.53
N THR A 191 -0.57 -11.52 -1.25
CA THR A 191 -1.72 -10.78 -0.69
C THR A 191 -1.56 -9.26 -0.87
N ARG A 192 -0.34 -8.75 -0.70
CA ARG A 192 -0.03 -7.33 -0.96
C ARG A 192 -0.25 -6.95 -2.42
N MET A 193 0.19 -7.80 -3.33
CA MET A 193 0.04 -7.55 -4.77
C MET A 193 -1.42 -7.62 -5.20
N GLU A 194 -2.20 -8.51 -4.63
CA GLU A 194 -3.66 -8.57 -4.85
C GLU A 194 -4.36 -7.31 -4.33
N MET A 195 -3.97 -6.82 -3.16
CA MET A 195 -4.48 -5.57 -2.61
C MET A 195 -4.10 -4.36 -3.49
N CYS A 196 -2.88 -4.31 -4.01
CA CYS A 196 -2.46 -3.29 -4.99
C CYS A 196 -3.28 -3.36 -6.28
N LYS A 197 -3.59 -4.56 -6.76
CA LYS A 197 -4.43 -4.77 -7.95
C LYS A 197 -5.85 -4.23 -7.73
N GLN A 198 -6.46 -4.51 -6.57
CA GLN A 198 -7.77 -3.97 -6.21
C GLN A 198 -7.74 -2.45 -6.09
N ALA A 199 -6.71 -1.89 -5.46
CA ALA A 199 -6.51 -0.46 -5.32
C ALA A 199 -6.34 0.24 -6.68
N ALA A 200 -5.52 -0.30 -7.57
CA ALA A 200 -5.38 0.23 -8.92
C ALA A 200 -6.70 0.18 -9.71
N SER A 201 -7.47 -0.90 -9.56
CA SER A 201 -8.80 -1.03 -10.19
C SER A 201 -9.76 0.08 -9.73
N LEU A 202 -9.77 0.43 -8.42
CA LEU A 202 -10.57 1.54 -7.91
C LEU A 202 -10.13 2.89 -8.53
N LEU A 203 -8.84 3.05 -8.81
CA LEU A 203 -8.30 4.24 -9.50
C LEU A 203 -8.55 4.23 -11.02
N GLY A 204 -9.28 3.24 -11.54
CA GLY A 204 -9.47 3.08 -13.00
C GLY A 204 -8.20 2.65 -13.73
N CYS A 205 -7.24 2.08 -13.02
CA CYS A 205 -5.94 1.67 -13.53
C CYS A 205 -5.75 0.15 -13.46
N ARG A 206 -4.86 -0.37 -14.32
CA ARG A 206 -4.34 -1.71 -14.23
C ARG A 206 -3.04 -1.71 -13.42
N PHE A 207 -2.93 -2.59 -12.43
CA PHE A 207 -1.67 -2.82 -11.72
C PHE A 207 -0.78 -3.77 -12.50
N ARG A 208 0.50 -3.43 -12.61
CA ARG A 208 1.54 -4.25 -13.22
C ARG A 208 2.67 -4.47 -12.22
N LEU A 209 3.08 -5.73 -12.06
CA LEU A 209 4.28 -6.10 -11.31
C LEU A 209 5.33 -6.62 -12.27
N LEU A 210 6.48 -5.98 -12.30
CA LEU A 210 7.67 -6.45 -12.98
C LEU A 210 8.70 -6.88 -11.93
N ILE A 211 9.36 -8.02 -12.15
CA ILE A 211 10.55 -8.42 -11.39
C ILE A 211 11.65 -8.74 -12.40
N ASN A 212 12.78 -8.04 -12.31
CA ASN A 212 13.89 -8.15 -13.24
C ASN A 212 13.45 -7.99 -14.73
N GLY A 213 12.51 -7.07 -14.98
CA GLY A 213 11.97 -6.78 -16.30
C GLY A 213 10.93 -7.79 -16.81
N LEU A 214 10.64 -8.86 -16.07
CA LEU A 214 9.59 -9.82 -16.42
C LEU A 214 8.26 -9.40 -15.81
N GLU A 215 7.23 -9.21 -16.62
CA GLU A 215 5.87 -8.90 -16.15
C GLU A 215 5.21 -10.16 -15.58
N LEU A 216 4.98 -10.17 -14.27
CA LEU A 216 4.42 -11.30 -13.53
C LEU A 216 2.94 -11.12 -13.19
N LEU A 217 2.49 -9.86 -13.06
CA LEU A 217 1.09 -9.51 -12.90
C LEU A 217 0.75 -8.36 -13.85
N GLY A 218 -0.41 -8.43 -14.49
CA GLY A 218 -0.91 -7.35 -15.35
C GLY A 218 -1.21 -7.75 -16.77
N GLN A 219 -0.87 -8.96 -17.20
CA GLN A 219 -1.30 -9.46 -18.50
C GLN A 219 -2.83 -9.58 -18.51
N VAL A 220 -3.48 -8.84 -19.40
CA VAL A 220 -4.85 -9.14 -19.80
C VAL A 220 -4.77 -10.43 -20.59
N ARG A 221 -5.23 -11.55 -20.05
CA ARG A 221 -5.78 -12.56 -20.95
C ARG A 221 -6.99 -11.88 -21.57
N ASP A 222 -7.01 -11.72 -22.87
CA ASP A 222 -8.23 -11.50 -23.62
C ASP A 222 -9.12 -12.73 -23.30
N GLU A 223 -9.81 -12.70 -22.19
CA GLU A 223 -10.88 -13.65 -21.94
C GLU A 223 -11.99 -13.27 -22.92
N GLU A 224 -11.99 -13.95 -24.07
CA GLU A 224 -13.24 -14.14 -24.76
C GLU A 224 -14.26 -14.59 -23.68
N PRO A 225 -15.43 -13.93 -23.60
CA PRO A 225 -16.44 -14.32 -22.63
C PRO A 225 -16.69 -15.82 -22.84
N ALA A 226 -16.41 -16.61 -21.80
CA ALA A 226 -16.65 -18.04 -21.83
C ALA A 226 -18.09 -18.23 -22.29
N ARG A 227 -18.28 -18.72 -23.51
CA ARG A 227 -19.58 -19.18 -23.98
C ARG A 227 -19.96 -20.33 -23.07
N VAL A 228 -20.76 -20.04 -22.06
CA VAL A 228 -21.47 -21.06 -21.29
C VAL A 228 -22.44 -21.66 -22.27
N GLY A 229 -22.04 -22.75 -22.93
CA GLY A 229 -22.91 -23.60 -23.72
C GLY A 229 -23.92 -24.20 -22.75
N LEU A 230 -25.12 -23.66 -22.71
CA LEU A 230 -26.30 -24.35 -22.19
C LEU A 230 -26.45 -25.63 -23.01
N LYS A 231 -25.96 -26.74 -22.48
CA LYS A 231 -26.37 -28.05 -22.99
C LYS A 231 -27.85 -28.22 -22.69
N ASP A 232 -28.64 -28.34 -23.75
CA ASP A 232 -30.05 -28.69 -23.71
C ASP A 232 -30.25 -29.90 -22.79
N VAL A 233 -30.92 -29.66 -21.66
CA VAL A 233 -31.55 -30.71 -20.86
C VAL A 233 -32.99 -30.83 -21.31
N SER A 234 -33.18 -31.33 -22.53
CA SER A 234 -34.51 -31.70 -23.04
C SER A 234 -34.40 -33.02 -23.80
N SER A 235 -34.27 -34.12 -23.07
CA SER A 235 -34.72 -35.45 -23.54
C SER A 235 -34.46 -36.50 -22.47
N GLN A 236 -35.36 -36.61 -21.52
CA GLN A 236 -35.71 -37.88 -20.83
C GLN A 236 -36.95 -37.63 -19.94
N ALA A 237 -38.09 -37.49 -20.59
CA ALA A 237 -39.37 -37.75 -19.97
C ALA A 237 -40.17 -38.56 -21.00
N GLY A 238 -40.21 -39.87 -20.84
CA GLY A 238 -41.02 -40.74 -21.70
C GLY A 238 -40.57 -42.19 -21.67
N ALA A 239 -40.95 -42.93 -20.63
CA ALA A 239 -41.41 -44.34 -20.66
C ALA A 239 -41.71 -44.79 -19.24
#